data_dd31d27cfc6f912d942bd65675102007
#
_entry.id   dd31d27cfc6f912d942bd65675102007
#
_cell.length_a   1.000
_cell.length_b   1.000
_cell.length_c   1.000
_cell.angle_alpha   90.00
_cell.angle_beta   90.00
_cell.angle_gamma   90.00
#
_symmetry.space_group_name_H-M   'P 1'
#
loop_
_entity.id
_entity.type
_entity.pdbx_description
1 polymer ?
#
loop_
_entity_poly.entity_id
_entity_poly.type
_entity_poly.pdbx_seq_one_letter_code
_entity_poly.pdbx_strand_id
1 'polypeptide(L)'
;SNTQDQVDDGLYPFFIRSDVPVKSNRYLYDEEAVITIGDGNIGRVFHYVNGKFDLHQRCYKMVDFKDLTAKYFYYFFSTKFYKRAMAMTAKATVDSVRLEMISEMDIMYPTDLSEQEAISEFLTNLDNLITLHQRKLDKLQNIKKAYLNEMFI
;
A
#
# COMPACT_ATOMS: atom_id res chain seq x y z
N SER A 1 15.41 -7.25 3.88
CA SER A 1 14.97 -8.35 4.76
C SER A 1 14.32 -9.47 3.97
N ASN A 2 14.27 -10.65 4.54
CA ASN A 2 13.62 -11.84 4.01
C ASN A 2 12.37 -12.19 4.83
N THR A 3 11.46 -12.98 4.26
CA THR A 3 10.20 -13.35 4.94
C THR A 3 10.41 -14.06 6.28
N GLN A 4 11.51 -14.78 6.45
CA GLN A 4 11.88 -15.42 7.72
C GLN A 4 12.24 -14.43 8.85
N ASP A 5 12.38 -13.13 8.55
CA ASP A 5 12.62 -12.07 9.54
C ASP A 5 11.31 -11.58 10.19
N GLN A 6 10.18 -12.12 9.77
CA GLN A 6 8.86 -11.83 10.32
C GLN A 6 8.73 -12.34 11.77
N VAL A 7 8.08 -11.53 12.62
CA VAL A 7 7.72 -11.87 14.01
C VAL A 7 6.28 -11.41 14.27
N ASP A 8 5.48 -12.23 14.94
CA ASP A 8 4.06 -11.94 15.15
C ASP A 8 3.83 -10.66 15.96
N ASP A 9 4.61 -10.45 17.03
CA ASP A 9 4.53 -9.30 17.92
C ASP A 9 5.65 -8.27 17.72
N GLY A 10 6.14 -8.13 16.46
CA GLY A 10 7.20 -7.19 16.14
C GLY A 10 6.81 -5.72 16.37
N LEU A 11 7.80 -4.88 16.60
CA LEU A 11 7.63 -3.46 16.91
C LEU A 11 7.38 -2.59 15.67
N TYR A 12 7.88 -3.00 14.51
CA TYR A 12 7.87 -2.20 13.29
C TYR A 12 7.09 -2.89 12.17
N PRO A 13 6.39 -2.14 11.31
CA PRO A 13 5.80 -2.71 10.10
C PRO A 13 6.90 -3.24 9.19
N PHE A 14 6.68 -4.42 8.65
CA PHE A 14 7.54 -5.05 7.67
C PHE A 14 6.73 -5.27 6.39
N PHE A 15 7.07 -4.52 5.36
CA PHE A 15 6.42 -4.60 4.07
C PHE A 15 6.99 -5.74 3.24
N ILE A 16 6.14 -6.72 2.98
CA ILE A 16 6.41 -7.89 2.16
C ILE A 16 5.52 -7.86 0.91
N ARG A 17 5.46 -8.95 0.15
CA ARG A 17 4.62 -9.06 -1.06
C ARG A 17 3.13 -9.30 -0.75
N SER A 18 2.58 -8.60 0.20
CA SER A 18 1.21 -8.74 0.70
C SER A 18 0.54 -7.39 0.86
N ASP A 19 -0.78 -7.35 0.73
CA ASP A 19 -1.62 -6.16 0.98
C ASP A 19 -1.56 -5.74 2.45
N VAL A 20 -1.29 -6.69 3.35
CA VAL A 20 -1.17 -6.41 4.79
C VAL A 20 0.28 -6.56 5.19
N PRO A 21 0.90 -5.51 5.73
CA PRO A 21 2.25 -5.59 6.28
C PRO A 21 2.27 -6.58 7.45
N VAL A 22 3.34 -7.33 7.56
CA VAL A 22 3.66 -8.13 8.73
C VAL A 22 4.50 -7.30 9.70
N LYS A 23 5.09 -7.89 10.72
CA LYS A 23 5.89 -7.18 11.70
C LYS A 23 7.31 -7.72 11.78
N SER A 24 8.23 -6.85 12.22
CA SER A 24 9.63 -7.17 12.50
C SER A 24 10.09 -6.49 13.78
N ASN A 25 11.08 -7.04 14.46
CA ASN A 25 11.73 -6.41 15.62
C ASN A 25 12.84 -5.44 15.22
N ARG A 26 13.14 -5.33 13.95
CA ARG A 26 14.11 -4.38 13.40
C ARG A 26 13.46 -3.49 12.34
N TYR A 27 14.08 -2.36 12.07
CA TYR A 27 13.76 -1.52 10.92
C TYR A 27 15.04 -1.26 10.11
N LEU A 28 14.89 -1.16 8.80
CA LEU A 28 15.97 -0.78 7.88
C LEU A 28 15.90 0.70 7.48
N TYR A 29 14.72 1.30 7.58
CA TYR A 29 14.45 2.66 7.13
C TYR A 29 13.66 3.43 8.17
N ASP A 30 13.90 4.74 8.24
CA ASP A 30 13.15 5.71 9.07
C ASP A 30 12.94 6.95 8.19
N GLU A 31 11.91 6.90 7.34
CA GLU A 31 11.67 7.89 6.30
C GLU A 31 10.23 7.84 5.80
N GLU A 32 9.84 8.82 5.00
CA GLU A 32 8.57 8.81 4.28
C GLU A 32 8.76 8.10 2.93
N ALA A 33 7.93 7.09 2.66
CA ALA A 33 8.04 6.28 1.46
C ALA A 33 6.69 5.82 0.92
N VAL A 34 6.64 5.59 -0.40
CA VAL A 34 5.61 4.81 -1.07
C VAL A 34 6.23 3.50 -1.54
N ILE A 35 5.55 2.40 -1.27
CA ILE A 35 6.08 1.04 -1.49
C ILE A 35 5.17 0.30 -2.46
N THR A 36 5.76 -0.48 -3.35
CA THR A 36 5.07 -1.47 -4.18
C THR A 36 5.87 -2.76 -4.27
N ILE A 37 5.21 -3.85 -4.61
CA ILE A 37 5.86 -5.15 -4.77
C ILE A 37 6.50 -5.30 -6.14
N GLY A 38 7.62 -6.01 -6.18
CA GLY A 38 8.38 -6.26 -7.41
C GLY A 38 7.95 -7.51 -8.18
N ASP A 39 7.25 -8.44 -7.53
CA ASP A 39 6.73 -9.66 -8.15
C ASP A 39 5.41 -10.14 -7.50
N GLY A 40 4.72 -11.07 -8.11
CA GLY A 40 3.45 -11.60 -7.63
C GLY A 40 2.25 -10.78 -8.12
N ASN A 41 1.45 -10.22 -7.22
CA ASN A 41 0.25 -9.44 -7.54
C ASN A 41 0.59 -7.99 -7.94
N ILE A 42 1.35 -7.85 -9.01
CA ILE A 42 1.96 -6.61 -9.49
C ILE A 42 0.91 -5.53 -9.79
N GLY A 43 1.24 -4.30 -9.38
CA GLY A 43 0.41 -3.13 -9.63
C GLY A 43 -0.92 -3.14 -8.87
N ARG A 44 -1.02 -3.95 -7.81
CA ARG A 44 -2.20 -4.04 -6.95
C ARG A 44 -1.89 -3.89 -5.47
N VAL A 45 -0.63 -3.98 -5.08
CA VAL A 45 -0.18 -3.81 -3.70
C VAL A 45 0.64 -2.54 -3.59
N PHE A 46 0.15 -1.62 -2.77
CA PHE A 46 0.77 -0.33 -2.52
C PHE A 46 0.65 0.03 -1.05
N HIS A 47 1.71 0.59 -0.50
CA HIS A 47 1.70 1.09 0.87
C HIS A 47 2.28 2.49 0.92
N TYR A 48 1.75 3.30 1.82
CA TYR A 48 2.34 4.55 2.27
C TYR A 48 2.83 4.38 3.70
N VAL A 49 4.01 4.85 3.99
CA VAL A 49 4.60 4.82 5.34
C VAL A 49 5.35 6.13 5.60
N ASN A 50 5.30 6.58 6.84
CA ASN A 50 6.13 7.66 7.35
C ASN A 50 6.66 7.26 8.72
N GLY A 51 7.97 7.04 8.85
CA GLY A 51 8.65 6.57 10.05
C GLY A 51 9.40 5.26 9.84
N LYS A 52 9.54 4.50 10.92
CA LYS A 52 10.37 3.28 10.96
C LYS A 52 9.68 2.08 10.36
N PHE A 53 10.33 1.42 9.42
CA PHE A 53 9.83 0.19 8.78
C PHE A 53 10.94 -0.73 8.31
N ASP A 54 10.60 -1.99 8.13
CA ASP A 54 11.42 -2.98 7.44
C ASP A 54 10.84 -3.25 6.04
N LEU A 55 11.68 -3.70 5.11
CA LEU A 55 11.31 -3.89 3.71
C LEU A 55 11.88 -5.17 3.16
N HIS A 56 11.03 -5.96 2.50
CA HIS A 56 11.46 -7.17 1.80
C HIS A 56 12.26 -6.81 0.55
N GLN A 57 13.31 -7.58 0.26
CA GLN A 57 14.23 -7.35 -0.87
C GLN A 57 13.56 -7.30 -2.26
N ARG A 58 12.34 -7.84 -2.40
CA ARG A 58 11.58 -7.84 -3.65
C ARG A 58 10.48 -6.76 -3.68
N CYS A 59 10.61 -5.74 -2.86
CA CYS A 59 9.74 -4.57 -2.90
C CYS A 59 10.54 -3.35 -3.37
N TYR A 60 9.86 -2.45 -4.05
CA TYR A 60 10.40 -1.14 -4.40
C TYR A 60 9.90 -0.10 -3.41
N LYS A 61 10.77 0.80 -3.01
CA LYS A 61 10.37 2.03 -2.30
C LYS A 61 10.70 3.25 -3.14
N MET A 62 9.81 4.24 -3.13
CA MET A 62 9.97 5.56 -3.69
C MET A 62 10.05 6.56 -2.56
N VAL A 63 11.04 7.43 -2.60
CA VAL A 63 11.39 8.40 -1.55
C VAL A 63 11.85 9.72 -2.16
N ASP A 64 12.20 10.70 -1.34
CA ASP A 64 12.78 11.99 -1.77
C ASP A 64 11.87 12.77 -2.73
N PHE A 65 10.59 12.88 -2.37
CA PHE A 65 9.61 13.60 -3.17
C PHE A 65 9.93 15.10 -3.23
N LYS A 66 10.09 15.62 -4.45
CA LYS A 66 10.30 17.04 -4.73
C LYS A 66 9.09 17.58 -5.48
N ASP A 67 8.59 18.74 -5.12
CA ASP A 67 7.44 19.39 -5.74
C ASP A 67 6.16 18.53 -5.77
N LEU A 68 6.20 17.41 -5.08
CA LEU A 68 5.17 16.37 -5.04
C LEU A 68 5.10 15.77 -3.63
N THR A 69 3.93 15.75 -3.01
CA THR A 69 3.79 15.11 -1.70
C THR A 69 3.71 13.58 -1.85
N ALA A 70 4.31 12.84 -0.92
CA ALA A 70 4.32 11.38 -0.95
C ALA A 70 2.91 10.78 -0.92
N LYS A 71 1.98 11.40 -0.19
CA LYS A 71 0.59 10.95 -0.13
C LYS A 71 -0.14 11.16 -1.46
N TYR A 72 0.05 12.31 -2.12
CA TYR A 72 -0.51 12.53 -3.44
C TYR A 72 0.03 11.51 -4.44
N PHE A 73 1.36 11.31 -4.42
CA PHE A 73 2.01 10.29 -5.25
C PHE A 73 1.45 8.90 -4.99
N TYR A 74 1.25 8.51 -3.74
CA TYR A 74 0.65 7.23 -3.36
C TYR A 74 -0.70 7.00 -4.06
N TYR A 75 -1.61 7.96 -3.98
CA TYR A 75 -2.93 7.85 -4.61
C TYR A 75 -2.86 7.85 -6.13
N PHE A 76 -2.03 8.70 -6.71
CA PHE A 76 -1.81 8.71 -8.15
C PHE A 76 -1.21 7.39 -8.63
N PHE A 77 -0.13 6.96 -8.01
CA PHE A 77 0.61 5.77 -8.38
C PHE A 77 -0.24 4.50 -8.24
N SER A 78 -0.92 4.31 -7.12
CA SER A 78 -1.80 3.16 -6.89
C SER A 78 -2.95 3.07 -7.90
N THR A 79 -3.41 4.22 -8.43
CA THR A 79 -4.48 4.27 -9.43
C THR A 79 -3.98 3.98 -10.86
N LYS A 80 -2.77 4.40 -11.21
CA LYS A 80 -2.29 4.42 -12.59
C LYS A 80 -1.29 3.32 -12.93
N PHE A 81 -0.54 2.84 -11.94
CA PHE A 81 0.61 1.97 -12.18
C PHE A 81 0.24 0.62 -12.80
N TYR A 82 -0.86 0.00 -12.39
CA TYR A 82 -1.28 -1.28 -12.98
C TYR A 82 -1.44 -1.19 -14.50
N LYS A 83 -2.16 -0.17 -14.98
CA LYS A 83 -2.39 0.03 -16.43
C LYS A 83 -1.06 0.25 -17.18
N ARG A 84 -0.13 1.03 -16.58
CA ARG A 84 1.20 1.24 -17.14
C ARG A 84 2.01 -0.06 -17.21
N ALA A 85 2.10 -0.79 -16.11
CA ALA A 85 2.84 -2.04 -16.04
C ALA A 85 2.34 -3.04 -17.11
N MET A 86 1.02 -3.17 -17.26
CA MET A 86 0.42 -4.02 -18.29
C MET A 86 0.70 -3.55 -19.71
N ALA A 87 0.73 -2.23 -19.96
CA ALA A 87 1.04 -1.68 -21.28
C ALA A 87 2.50 -1.89 -21.69
N MET A 88 3.42 -1.97 -20.74
CA MET A 88 4.86 -2.17 -20.99
C MET A 88 5.25 -3.65 -21.13
N THR A 89 4.31 -4.56 -21.08
CA THR A 89 4.56 -5.99 -21.27
C THR A 89 3.85 -6.49 -22.52
N ALA A 90 4.50 -7.36 -23.29
CA ALA A 90 3.89 -8.03 -24.43
C ALA A 90 3.05 -9.26 -24.02
N LYS A 91 3.05 -9.62 -22.73
CA LYS A 91 2.31 -10.76 -22.17
C LYS A 91 1.02 -10.28 -21.49
N ALA A 92 0.05 -11.17 -21.40
CA ALA A 92 -1.19 -10.92 -20.66
C ALA A 92 -0.97 -10.78 -19.13
N THR A 93 0.19 -11.25 -18.63
CA THR A 93 0.58 -11.17 -17.24
C THR A 93 1.96 -10.54 -17.09
N VAL A 94 2.16 -9.76 -16.05
CA VAL A 94 3.45 -9.20 -15.66
C VAL A 94 4.05 -10.09 -14.57
N ASP A 95 5.19 -10.73 -14.86
CA ASP A 95 5.83 -11.64 -13.90
C ASP A 95 6.65 -10.87 -12.85
N SER A 96 7.20 -9.71 -13.24
CA SER A 96 7.99 -8.86 -12.34
C SER A 96 7.94 -7.39 -12.78
N VAL A 97 8.03 -6.49 -11.82
CA VAL A 97 8.20 -5.06 -12.07
C VAL A 97 9.66 -4.80 -12.45
N ARG A 98 9.87 -4.11 -13.56
CA ARG A 98 11.16 -3.58 -13.94
C ARG A 98 11.27 -2.13 -13.47
N LEU A 99 12.49 -1.71 -13.13
CA LEU A 99 12.72 -0.36 -12.58
C LEU A 99 12.17 0.75 -13.50
N GLU A 100 12.34 0.62 -14.80
CA GLU A 100 11.86 1.59 -15.78
C GLU A 100 10.32 1.74 -15.82
N MET A 101 9.57 0.72 -15.38
CA MET A 101 8.12 0.84 -15.25
C MET A 101 7.73 1.90 -14.21
N ILE A 102 8.57 2.09 -13.20
CA ILE A 102 8.39 3.07 -12.12
C ILE A 102 9.10 4.38 -12.47
N SER A 103 10.42 4.31 -12.75
CA SER A 103 11.27 5.49 -12.88
C SER A 103 10.94 6.38 -14.10
N GLU A 104 10.36 5.79 -15.15
CA GLU A 104 9.97 6.52 -16.36
C GLU A 104 8.45 6.77 -16.41
N MET A 105 7.76 6.68 -15.29
CA MET A 105 6.33 6.96 -15.22
C MET A 105 6.09 8.47 -15.16
N ASP A 106 5.33 8.98 -16.13
CA ASP A 106 4.87 10.36 -16.09
C ASP A 106 3.88 10.56 -14.94
N ILE A 107 4.16 11.53 -14.08
CA ILE A 107 3.30 11.89 -12.96
C ILE A 107 2.68 13.25 -13.26
N MET A 108 1.36 13.29 -13.29
CA MET A 108 0.60 14.53 -13.40
C MET A 108 0.15 14.97 -12.01
N TYR A 109 0.52 16.17 -11.62
CA TYR A 109 0.19 16.71 -10.30
C TYR A 109 -0.02 18.22 -10.36
N PRO A 110 -0.86 18.79 -9.48
CA PRO A 110 -0.95 20.22 -9.29
C PRO A 110 0.39 20.78 -8.83
N THR A 111 0.78 21.93 -9.35
CA THR A 111 2.02 22.60 -8.91
C THR A 111 1.90 23.22 -7.52
N ASP A 112 0.68 23.46 -7.05
CA ASP A 112 0.41 23.95 -5.72
C ASP A 112 0.38 22.78 -4.71
N LEU A 113 1.30 22.78 -3.76
CA LEU A 113 1.40 21.79 -2.71
C LEU A 113 0.15 21.75 -1.83
N SER A 114 -0.50 22.88 -1.59
CA SER A 114 -1.73 22.96 -0.79
C SER A 114 -2.88 22.21 -1.48
N GLU A 115 -2.96 22.25 -2.80
CA GLU A 115 -3.93 21.48 -3.56
C GLU A 115 -3.64 19.96 -3.48
N GLN A 116 -2.38 19.56 -3.58
CA GLN A 116 -1.98 18.16 -3.41
C GLN A 116 -2.33 17.64 -2.01
N GLU A 117 -2.06 18.45 -0.98
CA GLU A 117 -2.40 18.12 0.41
C GLU A 117 -3.91 17.97 0.61
N ALA A 118 -4.70 18.92 0.09
CA ALA A 118 -6.16 18.89 0.18
C ALA A 118 -6.75 17.63 -0.50
N ILE A 119 -6.26 17.28 -1.69
CA ILE A 119 -6.66 16.04 -2.39
C ILE A 119 -6.31 14.81 -1.56
N SER A 120 -5.08 14.76 -1.05
CA SER A 120 -4.59 13.63 -0.27
C SER A 120 -5.34 13.45 1.05
N GLU A 121 -5.66 14.54 1.72
CA GLU A 121 -6.44 14.54 2.95
C GLU A 121 -7.87 14.04 2.70
N PHE A 122 -8.51 14.56 1.65
CA PHE A 122 -9.85 14.10 1.26
C PHE A 122 -9.88 12.58 1.01
N LEU A 123 -8.93 12.05 0.22
CA LEU A 123 -8.85 10.63 -0.07
C LEU A 123 -8.52 9.80 1.17
N THR A 124 -7.62 10.28 2.03
CA THR A 124 -7.29 9.62 3.31
C THR A 124 -8.52 9.54 4.22
N ASN A 125 -9.33 10.59 4.28
CA ASN A 125 -10.57 10.60 5.05
C ASN A 125 -11.58 9.58 4.51
N LEU A 126 -11.68 9.44 3.18
CA LEU A 126 -12.52 8.40 2.57
C LEU A 126 -12.02 6.98 2.93
N ASP A 127 -10.73 6.72 2.85
CA ASP A 127 -10.15 5.42 3.22
C ASP A 127 -10.41 5.08 4.69
N ASN A 128 -10.29 6.07 5.58
CA ASN A 128 -10.62 5.92 7.00
C ASN A 128 -12.09 5.58 7.21
N LEU A 129 -13.00 6.25 6.50
CA LEU A 129 -14.43 5.97 6.56
C LEU A 129 -14.74 4.56 6.04
N ILE A 130 -14.17 4.17 4.92
CA ILE A 130 -14.31 2.80 4.36
C ILE A 130 -13.86 1.76 5.39
N THR A 131 -12.67 1.96 5.98
CA THR A 131 -12.13 1.05 6.99
C THR A 131 -13.04 0.94 8.22
N LEU A 132 -13.55 2.07 8.70
CA LEU A 132 -14.46 2.11 9.85
C LEU A 132 -15.77 1.37 9.56
N HIS A 133 -16.36 1.61 8.39
CA HIS A 133 -17.60 0.93 7.97
C HIS A 133 -17.39 -0.57 7.76
N GLN A 134 -16.24 -0.98 7.22
CA GLN A 134 -15.92 -2.41 7.09
C GLN A 134 -15.84 -3.09 8.46
N ARG A 135 -15.14 -2.51 9.42
CA ARG A 135 -15.08 -3.03 10.80
C ARG A 135 -16.45 -3.13 11.45
N LYS A 136 -17.32 -2.14 11.20
CA LYS A 136 -18.70 -2.17 11.70
C LYS A 136 -19.51 -3.28 11.04
N LEU A 137 -19.35 -3.48 9.75
CA LEU A 137 -20.01 -4.55 9.01
C LEU A 137 -19.59 -5.94 9.53
N ASP A 138 -18.28 -6.14 9.70
CA ASP A 138 -17.73 -7.41 10.20
C ASP A 138 -18.26 -7.72 11.61
N LYS A 139 -18.33 -6.70 12.47
CA LYS A 139 -18.93 -6.84 13.81
C LYS A 139 -20.41 -7.24 13.77
N LEU A 140 -21.19 -6.60 12.90
CA LEU A 140 -22.61 -6.93 12.74
C LEU A 140 -22.81 -8.34 12.16
N GLN A 141 -21.98 -8.76 11.24
CA GLN A 141 -21.99 -10.12 10.70
C GLN A 141 -21.69 -11.17 11.79
N ASN A 142 -20.70 -10.89 12.64
CA ASN A 142 -20.37 -11.77 13.77
C ASN A 142 -21.51 -11.86 14.79
N ILE A 143 -22.15 -10.74 15.12
CA ILE A 143 -23.34 -10.71 16.00
C ILE A 143 -24.49 -11.52 15.38
N LYS A 144 -24.78 -11.30 14.09
CA LYS A 144 -25.79 -12.07 13.36
C LYS A 144 -25.51 -13.57 13.44
N LYS A 145 -24.26 -13.97 13.20
CA LYS A 145 -23.85 -15.37 13.26
C LYS A 145 -24.06 -15.98 14.65
N ALA A 146 -23.71 -15.22 15.71
CA ALA A 146 -23.91 -15.67 17.09
C ALA A 146 -25.41 -15.91 17.38
N TYR A 147 -26.28 -14.96 17.06
CA TYR A 147 -27.74 -15.12 17.27
C TYR A 147 -28.32 -16.28 16.46
N LEU A 148 -27.90 -16.48 15.21
CA LEU A 148 -28.37 -17.62 14.42
C LEU A 148 -27.99 -18.95 15.08
N ASN A 149 -26.78 -19.04 15.64
CA ASN A 149 -26.35 -20.26 16.34
C ASN A 149 -27.12 -20.48 17.65
N GLU A 150 -27.54 -19.41 18.33
CA GLU A 150 -28.33 -19.55 19.57
C GLU A 150 -29.82 -19.82 19.31
N MET A 151 -30.37 -19.28 18.22
CA MET A 151 -31.82 -19.39 17.93
C MET A 151 -32.21 -20.66 17.18
N PHE A 152 -31.28 -21.33 16.52
CA PHE A 152 -31.52 -22.53 15.68
C PHE A 152 -30.63 -23.71 16.10
N ILE A 153 -30.61 -24.00 17.39
CA ILE A 153 -29.97 -25.21 17.95
C ILE A 153 -30.83 -26.44 17.66
#